data_a3d5a9769f744af9f5e5030be7191041
#
_entry.id   a3d5a9769f744af9f5e5030be7191041
#
_cell.length_a   1.000
_cell.length_b   1.000
_cell.length_c   1.000
_cell.angle_alpha   90.00
_cell.angle_beta   90.00
_cell.angle_gamma   90.00
#
_symmetry.space_group_name_H-M   'P 1'
#
loop_
_entity.id
_entity.type
_entity.pdbx_description
1 polymer ?
#
loop_
_entity_poly.entity_id
_entity_poly.type
_entity_poly.pdbx_seq_one_letter_code
_entity_poly.pdbx_strand_id
1 'polypeptide(L)'
;MNPLSGALKFLSTTLFNSVLALAFFLLAGHFATPSFVGKVAIIQLMETITGAFFSILPYQLVTREVSHSYAASQGYDKIVYTSLSYSLLVSPLLLFLLFFPSYLWMSIPYFVLYLFTNYQGRLLTGLGKFTEVNVGNAVFTISRWGFSIIAIFYHSVELLILIWTLGAVMKAVYYQIYLPFKFSLDKATFKEIAKVGFPIYLTGVVSFISSQGDRVVTAFLLGSYYLGVYQLVALAAVVPSMLISSFSSSLLPSSTYYYAKGKDMKEISSISFRIVTLISLPLAILGYAISPLFISKFFPQYVPGIPSMQLLILSLTSTMPLQLLSTFMIAAKKDYRPFIIIGIISAAEVIGVSYYFIPRIGIYGAAIAQAFNVIITSLLYLLFSHFQGVFKLERREIAGLALIGFSFLALINWEVILIVVLLGFKLLGIISNEEVKVIEGFTPYSLKRITRILYLIAR
;
A
#
# COMPACT_ATOMS: atom_id res chain seq x y z
N MET A 1 23.60 13.50 10.55
CA MET A 1 22.26 13.20 10.03
C MET A 1 21.29 13.03 11.19
N ASN A 2 20.15 13.71 11.21
CA ASN A 2 19.11 13.48 12.22
C ASN A 2 18.02 12.58 11.62
N PRO A 3 17.98 11.27 11.95
CA PRO A 3 17.05 10.31 11.33
C PRO A 3 15.58 10.66 11.56
N LEU A 4 15.27 11.27 12.73
CA LEU A 4 13.89 11.62 13.10
C LEU A 4 13.36 12.75 12.22
N SER A 5 14.17 13.77 11.93
CA SER A 5 13.76 14.87 11.05
C SER A 5 13.59 14.40 9.60
N GLY A 6 14.41 13.46 9.15
CA GLY A 6 14.26 12.80 7.86
C GLY A 6 12.95 12.02 7.76
N ALA A 7 12.64 11.20 8.76
CA ALA A 7 11.40 10.43 8.82
C ALA A 7 10.15 11.31 8.79
N LEU A 8 10.13 12.41 9.57
CA LEU A 8 9.01 13.36 9.60
C LEU A 8 8.80 14.04 8.24
N LYS A 9 9.90 14.42 7.56
CA LYS A 9 9.83 15.02 6.22
C LYS A 9 9.26 14.03 5.19
N PHE A 10 9.70 12.77 5.23
CA PHE A 10 9.13 11.74 4.36
C PHE A 10 7.64 11.51 4.62
N LEU A 11 7.23 11.45 5.89
CA LEU A 11 5.84 11.28 6.27
C LEU A 11 4.97 12.41 5.73
N SER A 12 5.41 13.67 5.89
CA SER A 12 4.66 14.83 5.39
C SER A 12 4.50 14.80 3.87
N THR A 13 5.54 14.44 3.13
CA THR A 13 5.48 14.35 1.66
C THR A 13 4.61 13.19 1.20
N THR A 14 4.63 12.07 1.91
CA THR A 14 3.76 10.91 1.62
C THR A 14 2.30 11.26 1.86
N LEU A 15 1.97 11.92 2.97
CA LEU A 15 0.61 12.38 3.25
C LEU A 15 0.13 13.40 2.20
N PHE A 16 0.97 14.36 1.85
CA PHE A 16 0.68 15.35 0.80
C PHE A 16 0.37 14.67 -0.54
N ASN A 17 1.20 13.70 -0.96
CA ASN A 17 0.97 12.92 -2.17
C ASN A 17 -0.35 12.14 -2.11
N SER A 18 -0.66 11.50 -0.98
CA SER A 18 -1.88 10.71 -0.81
C SER A 18 -3.13 11.58 -0.85
N VAL A 19 -3.10 12.76 -0.25
CA VAL A 19 -4.22 13.71 -0.26
C VAL A 19 -4.48 14.24 -1.68
N LEU A 20 -3.43 14.64 -2.40
CA LEU A 20 -3.58 15.12 -3.78
C LEU A 20 -4.02 14.00 -4.74
N ALA A 21 -3.49 12.79 -4.57
CA ALA A 21 -3.92 11.64 -5.36
C ALA A 21 -5.39 11.31 -5.11
N LEU A 22 -5.84 11.30 -3.85
CA LEU A 22 -7.24 11.08 -3.50
C LEU A 22 -8.14 12.17 -4.12
N ALA A 23 -7.74 13.45 -3.99
CA ALA A 23 -8.48 14.57 -4.58
C ALA A 23 -8.59 14.42 -6.10
N PHE A 24 -7.50 14.06 -6.78
CA PHE A 24 -7.49 13.80 -8.22
C PHE A 24 -8.49 12.69 -8.59
N PHE A 25 -8.46 11.53 -7.91
CA PHE A 25 -9.36 10.42 -8.22
C PHE A 25 -10.83 10.72 -7.89
N LEU A 26 -11.11 11.51 -6.84
CA LEU A 26 -12.46 11.96 -6.54
C LEU A 26 -12.99 12.91 -7.65
N LEU A 27 -12.17 13.86 -8.09
CA LEU A 27 -12.52 14.75 -9.19
C LEU A 27 -12.66 13.98 -10.52
N ALA A 28 -11.72 13.07 -10.81
CA ALA A 28 -11.79 12.25 -12.01
C ALA A 28 -13.02 11.32 -12.02
N GLY A 29 -13.37 10.75 -10.86
CA GLY A 29 -14.57 9.93 -10.71
C GLY A 29 -15.87 10.72 -10.92
N HIS A 30 -15.88 12.01 -10.59
CA HIS A 30 -17.05 12.87 -10.74
C HIS A 30 -17.16 13.47 -12.15
N PHE A 31 -16.06 13.99 -12.69
CA PHE A 31 -16.05 14.77 -13.94
C PHE A 31 -15.59 14.00 -15.18
N ALA A 32 -14.86 12.91 -15.04
CA ALA A 32 -14.38 12.10 -16.15
C ALA A 32 -15.13 10.76 -16.27
N THR A 33 -14.90 10.06 -17.38
CA THR A 33 -15.49 8.74 -17.60
C THR A 33 -14.73 7.64 -16.88
N PRO A 34 -15.34 6.49 -16.54
CA PRO A 34 -14.63 5.33 -16.00
C PRO A 34 -13.48 4.87 -16.89
N SER A 35 -13.62 5.00 -18.23
CA SER A 35 -12.54 4.65 -19.16
C SER A 35 -11.31 5.55 -19.00
N PHE A 36 -11.48 6.86 -18.74
CA PHE A 36 -10.38 7.76 -18.42
C PHE A 36 -9.67 7.32 -17.15
N VAL A 37 -10.41 7.08 -16.06
CA VAL A 37 -9.85 6.60 -14.78
C VAL A 37 -9.14 5.27 -14.97
N GLY A 38 -9.67 4.37 -15.78
CA GLY A 38 -9.06 3.09 -16.09
C GLY A 38 -7.75 3.21 -16.88
N LYS A 39 -7.67 4.11 -17.87
CA LYS A 39 -6.42 4.38 -18.59
C LYS A 39 -5.36 4.95 -17.64
N VAL A 40 -5.74 5.87 -16.72
CA VAL A 40 -4.85 6.37 -15.68
C VAL A 40 -4.37 5.22 -14.79
N ALA A 41 -5.26 4.32 -14.38
CA ALA A 41 -4.91 3.15 -13.59
C ALA A 41 -3.96 2.20 -14.33
N ILE A 42 -4.13 2.00 -15.65
CA ILE A 42 -3.21 1.19 -16.47
C ILE A 42 -1.82 1.85 -16.51
N ILE A 43 -1.72 3.16 -16.66
CA ILE A 43 -0.43 3.86 -16.63
C ILE A 43 0.24 3.68 -15.26
N GLN A 44 -0.52 3.77 -14.16
CA GLN A 44 0.01 3.50 -12.81
C GLN A 44 0.45 2.04 -12.62
N LEU A 45 -0.28 1.09 -13.19
CA LEU A 45 0.14 -0.32 -13.19
C LEU A 45 1.46 -0.49 -13.93
N MET A 46 1.60 0.10 -15.13
CA MET A 46 2.84 0.05 -15.91
C MET A 46 4.00 0.75 -15.18
N GLU A 47 3.75 1.84 -14.47
CA GLU A 47 4.72 2.47 -13.59
C GLU A 47 5.20 1.52 -12.49
N THR A 48 4.27 0.83 -11.84
CA THR A 48 4.59 -0.13 -10.77
C THR A 48 5.31 -1.36 -11.33
N ILE A 49 4.92 -1.85 -12.52
CA ILE A 49 5.62 -2.90 -13.26
C ILE A 49 7.06 -2.46 -13.56
N THR A 50 7.23 -1.25 -14.08
CA THR A 50 8.55 -0.69 -14.37
C THR A 50 9.40 -0.65 -13.09
N GLY A 51 8.85 -0.20 -11.97
CA GLY A 51 9.54 -0.19 -10.68
C GLY A 51 9.86 -1.58 -10.13
N ALA A 52 9.01 -2.58 -10.33
CA ALA A 52 9.21 -3.93 -9.81
C ALA A 52 10.13 -4.77 -10.69
N PHE A 53 9.90 -4.79 -12.02
CA PHE A 53 10.59 -5.69 -12.93
C PHE A 53 11.90 -5.14 -13.49
N PHE A 54 12.06 -3.83 -13.60
CA PHE A 54 13.27 -3.21 -14.14
C PHE A 54 14.28 -2.78 -13.06
N SER A 55 14.00 -3.00 -11.77
CA SER A 55 14.91 -2.68 -10.67
C SER A 55 15.72 -3.89 -10.19
N ILE A 56 16.48 -4.54 -11.09
CA ILE A 56 17.41 -5.65 -10.74
C ILE A 56 18.44 -5.18 -9.70
N LEU A 57 18.80 -3.90 -9.72
CA LEU A 57 19.50 -3.24 -8.61
C LEU A 57 18.45 -2.69 -7.63
N PRO A 58 18.10 -3.42 -6.55
CA PRO A 58 17.00 -3.01 -5.68
C PRO A 58 17.27 -1.66 -5.03
N TYR A 59 16.30 -0.78 -5.05
CA TYR A 59 16.40 0.59 -4.52
C TYR A 59 16.92 0.64 -3.07
N GLN A 60 16.47 -0.29 -2.22
CA GLN A 60 16.89 -0.37 -0.82
C GLN A 60 18.38 -0.68 -0.68
N LEU A 61 18.87 -1.60 -1.52
CA LEU A 61 20.28 -1.99 -1.51
C LEU A 61 21.16 -0.85 -2.03
N VAL A 62 20.77 -0.21 -3.14
CA VAL A 62 21.49 0.96 -3.67
C VAL A 62 21.58 2.07 -2.61
N THR A 63 20.47 2.36 -1.92
CA THR A 63 20.46 3.33 -0.81
C THR A 63 21.44 2.94 0.29
N ARG A 64 21.47 1.66 0.70
CA ARG A 64 22.35 1.13 1.73
C ARG A 64 23.82 1.26 1.33
N GLU A 65 24.18 0.81 0.13
CA GLU A 65 25.57 0.79 -0.34
C GLU A 65 26.14 2.21 -0.45
N VAL A 66 25.36 3.17 -0.99
CA VAL A 66 25.77 4.58 -1.02
C VAL A 66 25.92 5.15 0.38
N SER A 67 24.98 4.85 1.28
CA SER A 67 25.03 5.32 2.67
C SER A 67 26.26 4.78 3.40
N HIS A 68 26.58 3.51 3.19
CA HIS A 68 27.76 2.86 3.78
C HIS A 68 29.06 3.50 3.25
N SER A 69 29.20 3.62 1.92
CA SER A 69 30.39 4.21 1.30
C SER A 69 30.59 5.68 1.72
N TYR A 70 29.49 6.43 1.80
CA TYR A 70 29.51 7.83 2.26
C TYR A 70 29.95 7.93 3.73
N ALA A 71 29.41 7.09 4.62
CA ALA A 71 29.78 7.07 6.03
C ALA A 71 31.23 6.63 6.27
N ALA A 72 31.74 5.70 5.46
CA ALA A 72 33.12 5.22 5.51
C ALA A 72 34.12 6.15 4.83
N SER A 73 33.68 7.33 4.35
CA SER A 73 34.50 8.26 3.54
C SER A 73 35.12 7.60 2.30
N GLN A 74 34.49 6.55 1.79
CA GLN A 74 34.86 5.89 0.54
C GLN A 74 34.18 6.55 -0.66
N GLY A 75 34.78 6.43 -1.85
CA GLY A 75 34.19 6.94 -3.07
C GLY A 75 32.92 6.22 -3.44
N TYR A 76 31.79 6.91 -3.47
CA TYR A 76 30.47 6.36 -3.82
C TYR A 76 30.10 6.61 -5.31
N ASP A 77 30.94 7.34 -6.05
CA ASP A 77 30.68 7.72 -7.44
C ASP A 77 30.42 6.53 -8.37
N LYS A 78 31.13 5.42 -8.18
CA LYS A 78 30.93 4.21 -8.97
C LYS A 78 29.53 3.63 -8.78
N ILE A 79 29.01 3.62 -7.55
CA ILE A 79 27.66 3.14 -7.26
C ILE A 79 26.62 4.07 -7.89
N VAL A 80 26.83 5.39 -7.75
CA VAL A 80 25.95 6.42 -8.32
C VAL A 80 25.87 6.29 -9.84
N TYR A 81 27.00 6.34 -10.52
CA TYR A 81 27.04 6.31 -11.98
C TYR A 81 26.57 4.97 -12.54
N THR A 82 26.95 3.85 -11.90
CA THR A 82 26.49 2.52 -12.30
C THR A 82 24.96 2.39 -12.18
N SER A 83 24.37 2.84 -11.07
CA SER A 83 22.92 2.76 -10.84
C SER A 83 22.12 3.62 -11.83
N LEU A 84 22.58 4.86 -12.08
CA LEU A 84 21.93 5.76 -13.04
C LEU A 84 22.11 5.30 -14.47
N SER A 85 23.33 4.86 -14.86
CA SER A 85 23.59 4.30 -16.19
C SER A 85 22.78 3.03 -16.44
N TYR A 86 22.64 2.16 -15.43
CA TYR A 86 21.80 0.98 -15.51
C TYR A 86 20.34 1.34 -15.80
N SER A 87 19.79 2.35 -15.13
CA SER A 87 18.38 2.76 -15.33
C SER A 87 18.11 3.20 -16.78
N LEU A 88 19.08 3.83 -17.42
CA LEU A 88 18.99 4.20 -18.83
C LEU A 88 19.21 3.02 -19.77
N LEU A 89 20.16 2.12 -19.44
CA LEU A 89 20.46 0.93 -20.26
C LEU A 89 19.31 -0.09 -20.28
N VAL A 90 18.52 -0.18 -19.21
CA VAL A 90 17.36 -1.07 -19.15
C VAL A 90 16.12 -0.47 -19.80
N SER A 91 16.08 0.87 -19.95
CA SER A 91 14.91 1.58 -20.47
C SER A 91 14.49 1.20 -21.91
N PRO A 92 15.37 0.78 -22.84
CA PRO A 92 14.94 0.29 -24.16
C PRO A 92 13.99 -0.91 -24.10
N LEU A 93 14.03 -1.69 -23.02
CA LEU A 93 13.05 -2.77 -22.83
C LEU A 93 11.60 -2.24 -22.77
N LEU A 94 11.39 -0.98 -22.40
CA LEU A 94 10.07 -0.33 -22.43
C LEU A 94 9.50 -0.18 -23.85
N LEU A 95 10.33 -0.35 -24.90
CA LEU A 95 9.86 -0.35 -26.30
C LEU A 95 8.85 -1.48 -26.58
N PHE A 96 8.74 -2.51 -25.74
CA PHE A 96 7.67 -3.48 -25.84
C PHE A 96 6.27 -2.84 -25.76
N LEU A 97 6.16 -1.67 -25.14
CA LEU A 97 4.89 -0.92 -25.05
C LEU A 97 4.40 -0.42 -26.40
N LEU A 98 5.23 -0.41 -27.44
CA LEU A 98 4.81 -0.08 -28.82
C LEU A 98 3.78 -1.07 -29.39
N PHE A 99 3.69 -2.29 -28.83
CA PHE A 99 2.67 -3.27 -29.19
C PHE A 99 1.31 -3.05 -28.55
N PHE A 100 1.21 -2.03 -27.67
CA PHE A 100 0.01 -1.70 -26.89
C PHE A 100 -0.65 -0.40 -27.42
N PRO A 101 -1.84 0.00 -26.90
CA PRO A 101 -2.51 1.23 -27.31
C PRO A 101 -1.64 2.48 -27.20
N SER A 102 -1.94 3.48 -28.06
CA SER A 102 -1.13 4.69 -28.25
C SER A 102 -0.76 5.42 -26.96
N TYR A 103 -1.67 5.52 -26.00
CA TYR A 103 -1.40 6.18 -24.73
C TYR A 103 -0.30 5.47 -23.90
N LEU A 104 -0.05 4.18 -24.11
CA LEU A 104 1.04 3.47 -23.42
C LEU A 104 2.40 3.75 -24.04
N TRP A 105 2.52 3.74 -25.38
CA TRP A 105 3.81 4.07 -25.98
C TRP A 105 4.13 5.59 -25.84
N MET A 106 3.13 6.45 -25.82
CA MET A 106 3.32 7.87 -25.46
C MET A 106 3.81 8.06 -24.02
N SER A 107 3.57 7.09 -23.14
CA SER A 107 4.07 7.12 -21.76
C SER A 107 5.51 6.63 -21.60
N ILE A 108 6.16 6.10 -22.65
CA ILE A 108 7.56 5.61 -22.57
C ILE A 108 8.52 6.67 -22.00
N PRO A 109 8.53 7.94 -22.48
CA PRO A 109 9.40 8.96 -21.90
C PRO A 109 9.17 9.16 -20.40
N TYR A 110 7.90 9.11 -19.97
CA TYR A 110 7.55 9.19 -18.56
C TYR A 110 8.15 8.03 -17.77
N PHE A 111 8.01 6.78 -18.23
CA PHE A 111 8.52 5.60 -17.52
C PHE A 111 10.06 5.57 -17.45
N VAL A 112 10.75 6.02 -18.50
CA VAL A 112 12.21 6.19 -18.50
C VAL A 112 12.63 7.18 -17.41
N LEU A 113 11.99 8.36 -17.38
CA LEU A 113 12.26 9.38 -16.37
C LEU A 113 11.86 8.92 -14.96
N TYR A 114 10.74 8.18 -14.83
CA TYR A 114 10.32 7.60 -13.57
C TYR A 114 11.39 6.65 -13.00
N LEU A 115 11.90 5.74 -13.81
CA LEU A 115 12.96 4.82 -13.40
C LEU A 115 14.23 5.58 -13.00
N PHE A 116 14.67 6.52 -13.81
CA PHE A 116 15.85 7.34 -13.56
C PHE A 116 15.73 8.18 -12.28
N THR A 117 14.62 8.90 -12.11
CA THR A 117 14.41 9.76 -10.94
C THR A 117 14.21 8.96 -9.64
N ASN A 118 13.70 7.73 -9.71
CA ASN A 118 13.65 6.85 -8.56
C ASN A 118 15.05 6.47 -8.08
N TYR A 119 15.96 6.11 -8.99
CA TYR A 119 17.36 5.88 -8.61
C TYR A 119 18.00 7.14 -8.04
N GLN A 120 17.83 8.31 -8.69
CA GLN A 120 18.35 9.59 -8.16
C GLN A 120 17.85 9.83 -6.72
N GLY A 121 16.55 9.70 -6.48
CA GLY A 121 15.96 9.91 -5.16
C GLY A 121 16.51 8.95 -4.10
N ARG A 122 16.74 7.68 -4.45
CA ARG A 122 17.31 6.68 -3.53
C ARG A 122 18.78 6.93 -3.22
N LEU A 123 19.55 7.37 -4.22
CA LEU A 123 20.94 7.77 -4.06
C LEU A 123 21.06 9.01 -3.16
N LEU A 124 20.24 10.03 -3.39
CA LEU A 124 20.17 11.23 -2.54
C LEU A 124 19.74 10.88 -1.10
N THR A 125 18.82 9.94 -0.94
CA THR A 125 18.42 9.41 0.38
C THR A 125 19.62 8.76 1.08
N GLY A 126 20.40 7.95 0.36
CA GLY A 126 21.61 7.31 0.88
C GLY A 126 22.68 8.34 1.30
N LEU A 127 22.77 9.46 0.62
CA LEU A 127 23.63 10.59 0.98
C LEU A 127 23.07 11.48 2.10
N GLY A 128 21.88 11.17 2.63
CA GLY A 128 21.22 11.94 3.69
C GLY A 128 20.59 13.25 3.25
N LYS A 129 20.45 13.48 1.93
CA LYS A 129 19.84 14.67 1.34
C LYS A 129 18.31 14.56 1.34
N PHE A 130 17.72 14.39 2.51
CA PHE A 130 16.26 14.15 2.67
C PHE A 130 15.41 15.35 2.25
N THR A 131 15.88 16.56 2.47
CA THR A 131 15.16 17.79 2.10
C THR A 131 15.02 17.87 0.59
N GLU A 132 16.12 17.63 -0.13
CA GLU A 132 16.20 17.66 -1.59
C GLU A 132 15.28 16.60 -2.20
N VAL A 133 15.28 15.40 -1.63
CA VAL A 133 14.37 14.32 -2.05
C VAL A 133 12.90 14.72 -1.87
N ASN A 134 12.56 15.33 -0.73
CA ASN A 134 11.19 15.74 -0.46
C ASN A 134 10.73 16.90 -1.35
N VAL A 135 11.59 17.88 -1.63
CA VAL A 135 11.28 18.98 -2.57
C VAL A 135 11.03 18.41 -3.97
N GLY A 136 11.92 17.54 -4.48
CA GLY A 136 11.73 16.92 -5.78
C GLY A 136 10.45 16.07 -5.87
N ASN A 137 10.14 15.33 -4.80
CA ASN A 137 8.88 14.59 -4.72
C ASN A 137 7.66 15.51 -4.65
N ALA A 138 7.71 16.63 -3.92
CA ALA A 138 6.63 17.59 -3.86
C ALA A 138 6.36 18.25 -5.21
N VAL A 139 7.41 18.68 -5.92
CA VAL A 139 7.32 19.22 -7.29
C VAL A 139 6.64 18.22 -8.23
N PHE A 140 7.09 16.98 -8.20
CA PHE A 140 6.47 15.92 -9.00
C PHE A 140 5.03 15.63 -8.60
N THR A 141 4.71 15.60 -7.31
CA THR A 141 3.36 15.37 -6.80
C THR A 141 2.38 16.46 -7.22
N ILE A 142 2.79 17.72 -7.14
CA ILE A 142 1.98 18.87 -7.60
C ILE A 142 1.72 18.76 -9.11
N SER A 143 2.75 18.46 -9.89
CA SER A 143 2.60 18.27 -11.32
C SER A 143 1.69 17.10 -11.61
N ARG A 144 1.96 15.93 -11.01
CA ARG A 144 1.28 14.67 -11.25
C ARG A 144 -0.21 14.72 -10.91
N TRP A 145 -0.56 15.24 -9.77
CA TRP A 145 -1.94 15.21 -9.27
C TRP A 145 -2.62 16.57 -9.36
N GLY A 146 -1.89 17.66 -9.05
CA GLY A 146 -2.44 19.01 -9.06
C GLY A 146 -2.74 19.51 -10.48
N PHE A 147 -1.72 19.59 -11.34
CA PHE A 147 -1.91 20.08 -12.71
C PHE A 147 -2.67 19.08 -13.59
N SER A 148 -2.66 17.78 -13.27
CA SER A 148 -3.45 16.79 -14.01
C SER A 148 -4.96 16.95 -13.85
N ILE A 149 -5.44 17.78 -12.94
CA ILE A 149 -6.84 18.19 -12.86
C ILE A 149 -7.29 18.82 -14.19
N ILE A 150 -6.40 19.55 -14.87
CA ILE A 150 -6.68 20.11 -16.20
C ILE A 150 -7.03 19.00 -17.20
N ALA A 151 -6.30 17.88 -17.18
CA ALA A 151 -6.54 16.75 -18.07
C ALA A 151 -7.90 16.08 -17.84
N ILE A 152 -8.46 16.16 -16.61
CA ILE A 152 -9.81 15.68 -16.30
C ILE A 152 -10.86 16.47 -17.10
N PHE A 153 -10.77 17.79 -17.11
CA PHE A 153 -11.74 18.63 -17.81
C PHE A 153 -11.64 18.51 -19.32
N TYR A 154 -10.45 18.25 -19.86
CA TYR A 154 -10.25 17.98 -21.28
C TYR A 154 -10.47 16.51 -21.67
N HIS A 155 -10.76 15.63 -20.72
CA HIS A 155 -10.89 14.17 -20.92
C HIS A 155 -9.72 13.55 -21.68
N SER A 156 -8.53 14.15 -21.61
CA SER A 156 -7.36 13.75 -22.39
C SER A 156 -6.32 13.05 -21.52
N VAL A 157 -6.12 11.78 -21.79
CA VAL A 157 -5.06 10.97 -21.17
C VAL A 157 -3.70 11.38 -21.71
N GLU A 158 -3.62 11.84 -22.97
CA GLU A 158 -2.40 12.32 -23.60
C GLU A 158 -1.88 13.57 -22.89
N LEU A 159 -2.78 14.52 -22.57
CA LEU A 159 -2.44 15.71 -21.77
C LEU A 159 -1.96 15.32 -20.36
N LEU A 160 -2.60 14.34 -19.73
CA LEU A 160 -2.15 13.83 -18.45
C LEU A 160 -0.74 13.24 -18.52
N ILE A 161 -0.43 12.45 -19.54
CA ILE A 161 0.90 11.86 -19.76
C ILE A 161 1.95 12.97 -19.96
N LEU A 162 1.62 13.99 -20.76
CA LEU A 162 2.48 15.13 -20.96
C LEU A 162 2.81 15.84 -19.65
N ILE A 163 1.79 16.11 -18.82
CA ILE A 163 1.95 16.75 -17.51
C ILE A 163 2.81 15.89 -16.57
N TRP A 164 2.59 14.56 -16.54
CA TRP A 164 3.40 13.66 -15.73
C TRP A 164 4.85 13.60 -16.21
N THR A 165 5.06 13.60 -17.53
CA THR A 165 6.40 13.62 -18.14
C THR A 165 7.13 14.92 -17.80
N LEU A 166 6.47 16.08 -17.94
CA LEU A 166 7.06 17.38 -17.57
C LEU A 166 7.40 17.44 -16.08
N GLY A 167 6.52 16.94 -15.20
CA GLY A 167 6.80 16.83 -13.77
C GLY A 167 8.00 15.94 -13.46
N ALA A 168 8.14 14.81 -14.18
CA ALA A 168 9.30 13.93 -14.05
C ALA A 168 10.59 14.57 -14.56
N VAL A 169 10.53 15.35 -15.66
CA VAL A 169 11.67 16.16 -16.15
C VAL A 169 12.07 17.18 -15.09
N MET A 170 11.13 17.95 -14.55
CA MET A 170 11.42 18.95 -13.50
C MET A 170 12.10 18.30 -12.29
N LYS A 171 11.61 17.15 -11.85
CA LYS A 171 12.21 16.38 -10.76
C LYS A 171 13.61 15.90 -11.12
N ALA A 172 13.81 15.37 -12.32
CA ALA A 172 15.11 14.90 -12.79
C ALA A 172 16.15 16.03 -12.83
N VAL A 173 15.77 17.17 -13.42
CA VAL A 173 16.62 18.35 -13.49
C VAL A 173 16.96 18.87 -12.09
N TYR A 174 15.99 18.96 -11.20
CA TYR A 174 16.22 19.36 -9.82
C TYR A 174 17.19 18.43 -9.09
N TYR A 175 17.04 17.13 -9.23
CA TYR A 175 17.96 16.17 -8.61
C TYR A 175 19.36 16.20 -9.22
N GLN A 176 19.48 16.58 -10.51
CA GLN A 176 20.76 16.68 -11.21
C GLN A 176 21.67 17.77 -10.61
N ILE A 177 21.08 18.80 -9.98
CA ILE A 177 21.84 19.86 -9.28
C ILE A 177 22.65 19.27 -8.12
N TYR A 178 22.09 18.25 -7.44
CA TYR A 178 22.68 17.65 -6.24
C TYR A 178 23.40 16.33 -6.52
N LEU A 179 23.14 15.72 -7.66
CA LEU A 179 23.70 14.42 -8.06
C LEU A 179 24.04 14.47 -9.57
N PRO A 180 25.15 15.12 -9.93
CA PRO A 180 25.56 15.21 -11.33
C PRO A 180 25.72 13.81 -11.94
N PHE A 181 25.13 13.62 -13.11
CA PHE A 181 25.17 12.35 -13.84
C PHE A 181 26.35 12.30 -14.79
N LYS A 182 27.07 11.18 -14.73
CA LYS A 182 28.06 10.78 -15.73
C LYS A 182 27.75 9.35 -16.15
N PHE A 183 27.60 9.12 -17.44
CA PHE A 183 27.36 7.78 -17.95
C PHE A 183 28.61 6.91 -17.73
N SER A 184 28.52 5.97 -16.83
CA SER A 184 29.59 5.01 -16.52
C SER A 184 29.00 3.78 -15.83
N LEU A 185 29.22 2.61 -16.42
CA LEU A 185 28.77 1.34 -15.86
C LEU A 185 29.99 0.53 -15.40
N ASP A 186 30.23 0.50 -14.08
CA ASP A 186 31.25 -0.40 -13.52
C ASP A 186 30.67 -1.82 -13.38
N LYS A 187 31.13 -2.72 -14.23
CA LYS A 187 30.66 -4.12 -14.27
C LYS A 187 30.86 -4.86 -12.94
N ALA A 188 31.92 -4.54 -12.20
CA ALA A 188 32.19 -5.17 -10.91
C ALA A 188 31.14 -4.74 -9.87
N THR A 189 30.96 -3.45 -9.70
CA THR A 189 29.93 -2.87 -8.80
C THR A 189 28.52 -3.34 -9.20
N PHE A 190 28.19 -3.36 -10.48
CA PHE A 190 26.90 -3.88 -10.96
C PHE A 190 26.69 -5.33 -10.53
N LYS A 191 27.67 -6.22 -10.82
CA LYS A 191 27.58 -7.66 -10.51
C LYS A 191 27.45 -7.90 -8.99
N GLU A 192 28.20 -7.15 -8.20
CA GLU A 192 28.17 -7.24 -6.74
C GLU A 192 26.77 -6.86 -6.19
N ILE A 193 26.26 -5.68 -6.56
CA ILE A 193 24.94 -5.21 -6.11
C ILE A 193 23.83 -6.14 -6.63
N ALA A 194 23.89 -6.56 -7.90
CA ALA A 194 22.89 -7.45 -8.47
C ALA A 194 22.86 -8.83 -7.79
N LYS A 195 24.05 -9.41 -7.50
CA LYS A 195 24.14 -10.71 -6.82
C LYS A 195 23.53 -10.67 -5.41
N VAL A 196 23.86 -9.66 -4.62
CA VAL A 196 23.31 -9.50 -3.27
C VAL A 196 21.85 -9.06 -3.32
N GLY A 197 21.47 -8.28 -4.34
CA GLY A 197 20.14 -7.72 -4.51
C GLY A 197 19.10 -8.67 -5.10
N PHE A 198 19.53 -9.74 -5.77
CA PHE A 198 18.60 -10.62 -6.49
C PHE A 198 17.46 -11.21 -5.61
N PRO A 199 17.71 -11.70 -4.40
CA PRO A 199 16.62 -12.12 -3.51
C PRO A 199 15.64 -10.99 -3.16
N ILE A 200 16.14 -9.77 -2.95
CA ILE A 200 15.31 -8.60 -2.65
C ILE A 200 14.48 -8.22 -3.89
N TYR A 201 15.08 -8.27 -5.07
CA TYR A 201 14.38 -8.07 -6.35
C TYR A 201 13.22 -9.05 -6.51
N LEU A 202 13.46 -10.36 -6.30
CA LEU A 202 12.40 -11.37 -6.40
C LEU A 202 11.25 -11.11 -5.41
N THR A 203 11.56 -10.71 -4.17
CA THR A 203 10.50 -10.34 -3.21
C THR A 203 9.69 -9.13 -3.68
N GLY A 204 10.33 -8.17 -4.35
CA GLY A 204 9.66 -7.02 -4.97
C GLY A 204 8.68 -7.43 -6.08
N VAL A 205 9.10 -8.33 -6.97
CA VAL A 205 8.25 -8.88 -8.03
C VAL A 205 7.06 -9.65 -7.46
N VAL A 206 7.31 -10.53 -6.49
CA VAL A 206 6.25 -11.30 -5.81
C VAL A 206 5.25 -10.36 -5.11
N SER A 207 5.74 -9.34 -4.42
CA SER A 207 4.91 -8.35 -3.76
C SER A 207 4.06 -7.54 -4.75
N PHE A 208 4.61 -7.20 -5.93
CA PHE A 208 3.84 -6.57 -6.99
C PHE A 208 2.68 -7.47 -7.44
N ILE A 209 2.96 -8.73 -7.75
CA ILE A 209 1.93 -9.68 -8.20
C ILE A 209 0.84 -9.83 -7.13
N SER A 210 1.21 -10.00 -5.87
CA SER A 210 0.27 -10.14 -4.75
C SER A 210 -0.64 -8.93 -4.57
N SER A 211 -0.10 -7.71 -4.80
CA SER A 211 -0.82 -6.46 -4.52
C SER A 211 -1.57 -5.87 -5.71
N GLN A 212 -1.20 -6.25 -6.94
CA GLN A 212 -1.72 -5.64 -8.18
C GLN A 212 -2.20 -6.69 -9.21
N GLY A 213 -2.07 -7.99 -8.90
CA GLY A 213 -2.40 -9.06 -9.86
C GLY A 213 -3.85 -9.03 -10.30
N ASP A 214 -4.79 -8.74 -9.39
CA ASP A 214 -6.22 -8.55 -9.65
C ASP A 214 -6.47 -7.44 -10.69
N ARG A 215 -5.77 -6.32 -10.57
CA ARG A 215 -5.88 -5.17 -11.50
C ARG A 215 -5.25 -5.47 -12.85
N VAL A 216 -4.10 -6.16 -12.85
CA VAL A 216 -3.44 -6.59 -14.10
C VAL A 216 -4.37 -7.51 -14.88
N VAL A 217 -4.93 -8.53 -14.23
CA VAL A 217 -5.88 -9.47 -14.88
C VAL A 217 -7.15 -8.76 -15.32
N THR A 218 -7.68 -7.82 -14.51
CA THR A 218 -8.85 -7.01 -14.87
C THR A 218 -8.56 -6.14 -16.10
N ALA A 219 -7.42 -5.47 -16.14
CA ALA A 219 -7.00 -4.65 -17.28
C ALA A 219 -6.93 -5.46 -18.58
N PHE A 220 -6.35 -6.66 -18.48
CA PHE A 220 -6.13 -7.54 -19.62
C PHE A 220 -7.42 -8.17 -20.15
N LEU A 221 -8.31 -8.64 -19.26
CA LEU A 221 -9.51 -9.37 -19.64
C LEU A 221 -10.72 -8.48 -19.89
N LEU A 222 -10.88 -7.38 -19.14
CA LEU A 222 -12.09 -6.54 -19.21
C LEU A 222 -11.83 -5.14 -19.80
N GLY A 223 -10.57 -4.74 -19.92
CA GLY A 223 -10.18 -3.43 -20.48
C GLY A 223 -10.32 -2.26 -19.51
N SER A 224 -10.09 -1.05 -20.05
CA SER A 224 -9.94 0.17 -19.24
C SER A 224 -11.24 0.62 -18.55
N TYR A 225 -12.40 0.43 -19.17
CA TYR A 225 -13.67 0.85 -18.56
C TYR A 225 -13.91 0.15 -17.21
N TYR A 226 -13.86 -1.17 -17.23
CA TYR A 226 -14.08 -1.98 -16.03
C TYR A 226 -12.97 -1.83 -14.99
N LEU A 227 -11.71 -1.70 -15.45
CA LEU A 227 -10.62 -1.37 -14.54
C LEU A 227 -10.83 -0.01 -13.87
N GLY A 228 -11.35 0.99 -14.59
CA GLY A 228 -11.66 2.30 -14.03
C GLY A 228 -12.73 2.23 -12.95
N VAL A 229 -13.81 1.48 -13.20
CA VAL A 229 -14.85 1.23 -12.18
C VAL A 229 -14.22 0.54 -10.95
N TYR A 230 -13.45 -0.52 -11.16
CA TYR A 230 -12.80 -1.26 -10.09
C TYR A 230 -11.80 -0.41 -9.32
N GLN A 231 -10.98 0.40 -10.00
CA GLN A 231 -9.96 1.25 -9.38
C GLN A 231 -10.57 2.28 -8.43
N LEU A 232 -11.65 2.96 -8.84
CA LEU A 232 -12.29 3.96 -7.98
C LEU A 232 -12.90 3.31 -6.73
N VAL A 233 -13.64 2.22 -6.89
CA VAL A 233 -14.29 1.55 -5.76
C VAL A 233 -13.27 0.88 -4.84
N ALA A 234 -12.17 0.36 -5.39
CA ALA A 234 -11.08 -0.20 -4.59
C ALA A 234 -10.35 0.88 -3.79
N LEU A 235 -10.10 2.07 -4.38
CA LEU A 235 -9.52 3.20 -3.65
C LEU A 235 -10.43 3.67 -2.51
N ALA A 236 -11.74 3.77 -2.76
CA ALA A 236 -12.70 4.14 -1.73
C ALA A 236 -12.78 3.06 -0.62
N ALA A 237 -12.68 1.79 -0.97
CA ALA A 237 -12.70 0.68 -0.02
C ALA A 237 -11.49 0.64 0.92
N VAL A 238 -10.35 1.19 0.50
CA VAL A 238 -9.14 1.26 1.33
C VAL A 238 -9.23 2.34 2.42
N VAL A 239 -10.08 3.36 2.28
CA VAL A 239 -10.17 4.49 3.22
C VAL A 239 -10.38 4.05 4.67
N PRO A 240 -11.33 3.15 5.02
CA PRO A 240 -11.49 2.68 6.38
C PRO A 240 -10.23 1.98 6.93
N SER A 241 -9.57 1.18 6.12
CA SER A 241 -8.36 0.46 6.53
C SER A 241 -7.13 1.39 6.70
N MET A 242 -7.08 2.53 5.99
CA MET A 242 -6.02 3.53 6.17
C MET A 242 -5.97 4.11 7.58
N LEU A 243 -7.11 4.31 8.22
CA LEU A 243 -7.19 4.80 9.60
C LEU A 243 -6.50 3.82 10.55
N ILE A 244 -6.74 2.53 10.35
CA ILE A 244 -6.19 1.46 11.19
C ILE A 244 -4.71 1.21 10.86
N SER A 245 -4.30 1.29 9.59
CA SER A 245 -2.91 1.11 9.19
C SER A 245 -1.99 2.21 9.74
N SER A 246 -2.52 3.42 9.91
CA SER A 246 -1.80 4.52 10.56
C SER A 246 -1.48 4.19 12.03
N PHE A 247 -2.40 3.55 12.74
CA PHE A 247 -2.15 3.04 14.08
C PHE A 247 -1.09 1.93 14.07
N SER A 248 -1.21 0.97 13.16
CA SER A 248 -0.25 -0.13 13.00
C SER A 248 1.18 0.34 12.75
N SER A 249 1.36 1.40 11.95
CA SER A 249 2.68 1.94 11.64
C SER A 249 3.38 2.54 12.86
N SER A 250 2.64 3.05 13.85
CA SER A 250 3.17 3.56 15.12
C SER A 250 3.58 2.44 16.09
N LEU A 251 3.01 1.25 15.92
CA LEU A 251 3.28 0.11 16.80
C LEU A 251 4.64 -0.54 16.55
N LEU A 252 5.17 -0.51 15.33
CA LEU A 252 6.42 -1.17 15.02
C LEU A 252 7.61 -0.65 15.86
N PRO A 253 7.88 0.66 15.94
CA PRO A 253 8.95 1.18 16.80
C PRO A 253 8.72 0.87 18.28
N SER A 254 7.49 1.05 18.75
CA SER A 254 7.12 0.80 20.15
C SER A 254 7.30 -0.67 20.53
N SER A 255 6.82 -1.58 19.69
CA SER A 255 6.94 -3.03 19.89
C SER A 255 8.41 -3.46 19.88
N THR A 256 9.22 -2.93 18.97
CA THR A 256 10.66 -3.22 18.91
C THR A 256 11.37 -2.75 20.19
N TYR A 257 11.01 -1.56 20.69
CA TYR A 257 11.56 -1.05 21.95
C TYR A 257 11.18 -1.91 23.16
N TYR A 258 9.91 -2.31 23.26
CA TYR A 258 9.45 -3.17 24.36
C TYR A 258 10.07 -4.57 24.30
N TYR A 259 10.22 -5.12 23.11
CA TYR A 259 10.91 -6.39 22.89
C TYR A 259 12.37 -6.33 23.35
N ALA A 260 13.09 -5.25 22.98
CA ALA A 260 14.45 -5.03 23.40
C ALA A 260 14.61 -4.88 24.94
N LYS A 261 13.53 -4.44 25.64
CA LYS A 261 13.46 -4.40 27.11
C LYS A 261 13.02 -5.71 27.77
N GLY A 262 12.89 -6.80 26.99
CA GLY A 262 12.51 -8.12 27.50
C GLY A 262 11.04 -8.26 27.88
N LYS A 263 10.13 -7.35 27.42
CA LYS A 263 8.69 -7.50 27.64
C LYS A 263 8.11 -8.58 26.75
N ASP A 264 7.08 -9.28 27.25
CA ASP A 264 6.41 -10.34 26.50
C ASP A 264 5.62 -9.76 25.30
N MET A 265 6.05 -10.16 24.11
CA MET A 265 5.40 -9.75 22.86
C MET A 265 3.99 -10.34 22.72
N LYS A 266 3.70 -11.48 23.35
CA LYS A 266 2.38 -12.11 23.30
C LYS A 266 1.31 -11.21 23.92
N GLU A 267 1.63 -10.62 25.07
CA GLU A 267 0.69 -9.71 25.75
C GLU A 267 0.39 -8.47 24.90
N ILE A 268 1.46 -7.81 24.41
CA ILE A 268 1.34 -6.58 23.63
C ILE A 268 0.57 -6.85 22.31
N SER A 269 0.87 -7.95 21.62
CA SER A 269 0.19 -8.29 20.36
C SER A 269 -1.28 -8.65 20.59
N SER A 270 -1.60 -9.39 21.67
CA SER A 270 -2.97 -9.75 22.02
C SER A 270 -3.83 -8.55 22.38
N ILE A 271 -3.31 -7.62 23.19
CA ILE A 271 -4.00 -6.36 23.51
C ILE A 271 -4.25 -5.56 22.23
N SER A 272 -3.21 -5.39 21.39
CA SER A 272 -3.32 -4.64 20.14
C SER A 272 -4.31 -5.29 19.17
N PHE A 273 -4.31 -6.63 19.05
CA PHE A 273 -5.28 -7.38 18.27
C PHE A 273 -6.72 -7.07 18.71
N ARG A 274 -7.01 -7.13 20.02
CA ARG A 274 -8.36 -6.87 20.56
C ARG A 274 -8.80 -5.42 20.32
N ILE A 275 -7.91 -4.45 20.55
CA ILE A 275 -8.19 -3.03 20.31
C ILE A 275 -8.50 -2.78 18.83
N VAL A 276 -7.68 -3.30 17.93
CA VAL A 276 -7.89 -3.12 16.50
C VAL A 276 -9.16 -3.83 16.04
N THR A 277 -9.49 -5.01 16.61
CA THR A 277 -10.75 -5.72 16.33
C THR A 277 -11.96 -4.87 16.72
N LEU A 278 -11.94 -4.24 17.90
CA LEU A 278 -13.03 -3.37 18.36
C LEU A 278 -13.29 -2.19 17.40
N ILE A 279 -12.24 -1.63 16.82
CA ILE A 279 -12.35 -0.46 15.93
C ILE A 279 -12.70 -0.91 14.50
N SER A 280 -12.04 -1.96 14.02
CA SER A 280 -12.14 -2.39 12.62
C SER A 280 -13.49 -2.97 12.24
N LEU A 281 -14.13 -3.77 13.13
CA LEU A 281 -15.37 -4.45 12.76
C LEU A 281 -16.56 -3.50 12.62
N PRO A 282 -16.86 -2.58 13.55
CA PRO A 282 -17.90 -1.59 13.33
C PRO A 282 -17.60 -0.70 12.11
N LEU A 283 -16.34 -0.31 11.92
CA LEU A 283 -15.92 0.52 10.80
C LEU A 283 -16.12 -0.21 9.45
N ALA A 284 -15.84 -1.51 9.38
CA ALA A 284 -16.07 -2.33 8.20
C ALA A 284 -17.57 -2.42 7.86
N ILE A 285 -18.40 -2.72 8.85
CA ILE A 285 -19.85 -2.87 8.66
C ILE A 285 -20.51 -1.54 8.31
N LEU A 286 -20.16 -0.45 8.98
CA LEU A 286 -20.65 0.88 8.65
C LEU A 286 -20.17 1.34 7.27
N GLY A 287 -18.91 1.09 6.91
CA GLY A 287 -18.39 1.36 5.59
C GLY A 287 -19.15 0.58 4.50
N TYR A 288 -19.43 -0.70 4.75
CA TYR A 288 -20.28 -1.52 3.89
C TYR A 288 -21.67 -0.88 3.68
N ALA A 289 -22.32 -0.48 4.77
CA ALA A 289 -23.66 0.09 4.75
C ALA A 289 -23.75 1.45 4.04
N ILE A 290 -22.72 2.29 4.21
CA ILE A 290 -22.68 3.65 3.64
C ILE A 290 -22.27 3.62 2.16
N SER A 291 -21.51 2.62 1.72
CA SER A 291 -20.91 2.57 0.38
C SER A 291 -21.91 2.73 -0.78
N PRO A 292 -23.13 2.13 -0.77
CA PRO A 292 -24.08 2.31 -1.85
C PRO A 292 -24.57 3.75 -1.95
N LEU A 293 -24.87 4.39 -0.82
CA LEU A 293 -25.33 5.78 -0.78
C LEU A 293 -24.24 6.73 -1.27
N PHE A 294 -22.99 6.50 -0.83
CA PHE A 294 -21.85 7.30 -1.24
C PHE A 294 -21.60 7.23 -2.75
N ILE A 295 -21.52 6.03 -3.30
CA ILE A 295 -21.27 5.84 -4.74
C ILE A 295 -22.44 6.34 -5.58
N SER A 296 -23.69 5.99 -5.24
CA SER A 296 -24.85 6.40 -6.02
C SER A 296 -25.04 7.92 -6.07
N LYS A 297 -24.71 8.61 -4.97
CA LYS A 297 -24.84 10.07 -4.88
C LYS A 297 -23.71 10.83 -5.56
N PHE A 298 -22.46 10.40 -5.34
CA PHE A 298 -21.28 11.16 -5.80
C PHE A 298 -20.66 10.63 -7.08
N PHE A 299 -20.85 9.34 -7.39
CA PHE A 299 -20.22 8.66 -8.51
C PHE A 299 -21.18 7.73 -9.25
N PRO A 300 -22.31 8.22 -9.82
CA PRO A 300 -23.36 7.38 -10.38
C PRO A 300 -22.87 6.45 -11.50
N GLN A 301 -21.82 6.85 -12.24
CA GLN A 301 -21.23 6.01 -13.30
C GLN A 301 -20.52 4.75 -12.75
N TYR A 302 -20.25 4.70 -11.43
CA TYR A 302 -19.53 3.62 -10.74
C TYR A 302 -20.44 2.70 -9.93
N VAL A 303 -21.77 2.88 -10.02
CA VAL A 303 -22.78 2.03 -9.37
C VAL A 303 -22.55 0.53 -9.61
N PRO A 304 -22.15 0.08 -10.82
CA PRO A 304 -21.83 -1.35 -11.04
C PRO A 304 -20.70 -1.89 -10.16
N GLY A 305 -19.88 -1.01 -9.59
CA GLY A 305 -18.78 -1.38 -8.69
C GLY A 305 -19.16 -1.52 -7.21
N ILE A 306 -20.40 -1.17 -6.82
CA ILE A 306 -20.84 -1.20 -5.41
C ILE A 306 -20.64 -2.57 -4.76
N PRO A 307 -21.04 -3.72 -5.35
CA PRO A 307 -20.81 -5.01 -4.73
C PRO A 307 -19.32 -5.31 -4.49
N SER A 308 -18.47 -4.91 -5.45
CA SER A 308 -17.00 -5.04 -5.32
C SER A 308 -16.47 -4.19 -4.16
N MET A 309 -16.92 -2.94 -4.04
CA MET A 309 -16.54 -2.04 -2.94
C MET A 309 -16.96 -2.61 -1.58
N GLN A 310 -18.17 -3.10 -1.47
CA GLN A 310 -18.71 -3.67 -0.24
C GLN A 310 -17.89 -4.88 0.23
N LEU A 311 -17.57 -5.80 -0.67
CA LEU A 311 -16.74 -6.96 -0.36
C LEU A 311 -15.33 -6.56 0.05
N LEU A 312 -14.72 -5.58 -0.66
CA LEU A 312 -13.38 -5.06 -0.33
C LEU A 312 -13.36 -4.36 1.02
N ILE A 313 -14.36 -3.53 1.35
CA ILE A 313 -14.43 -2.87 2.66
C ILE A 313 -14.48 -3.92 3.78
N LEU A 314 -15.36 -4.90 3.67
CA LEU A 314 -15.47 -5.95 4.67
C LEU A 314 -14.17 -6.73 4.80
N SER A 315 -13.60 -7.22 3.69
CA SER A 315 -12.39 -8.04 3.74
C SER A 315 -11.17 -7.26 4.23
N LEU A 316 -10.88 -6.10 3.65
CA LEU A 316 -9.70 -5.30 4.00
C LEU A 316 -9.76 -4.79 5.43
N THR A 317 -10.93 -4.33 5.88
CA THR A 317 -11.05 -3.68 7.19
C THR A 317 -11.22 -4.69 8.32
N SER A 318 -12.06 -5.73 8.14
CA SER A 318 -12.27 -6.74 9.18
C SER A 318 -11.03 -7.59 9.47
N THR A 319 -10.14 -7.79 8.49
CA THR A 319 -8.93 -8.60 8.68
C THR A 319 -7.72 -7.81 9.20
N MET A 320 -7.84 -6.49 9.35
CA MET A 320 -6.76 -5.63 9.87
C MET A 320 -6.14 -6.11 11.19
N PRO A 321 -6.91 -6.61 12.18
CA PRO A 321 -6.33 -7.13 13.41
C PRO A 321 -5.33 -8.26 13.17
N LEU A 322 -5.59 -9.12 12.18
CA LEU A 322 -4.72 -10.22 11.80
C LEU A 322 -3.49 -9.75 11.04
N GLN A 323 -3.66 -8.79 10.12
CA GLN A 323 -2.54 -8.21 9.37
C GLN A 323 -1.56 -7.49 10.29
N LEU A 324 -2.05 -6.89 11.38
CA LEU A 324 -1.23 -6.27 12.42
C LEU A 324 -0.19 -7.24 13.01
N LEU A 325 -0.47 -8.54 13.06
CA LEU A 325 0.44 -9.54 13.61
C LEU A 325 1.78 -9.59 12.84
N SER A 326 1.77 -9.24 11.55
CA SER A 326 2.99 -9.10 10.76
C SER A 326 3.97 -8.09 11.35
N THR A 327 3.46 -6.98 11.92
CA THR A 327 4.26 -5.94 12.58
C THR A 327 5.00 -6.49 13.80
N PHE A 328 4.33 -7.31 14.61
CA PHE A 328 4.93 -7.94 15.78
C PHE A 328 5.94 -9.03 15.41
N MET A 329 5.69 -9.79 14.32
CA MET A 329 6.66 -10.75 13.79
C MET A 329 7.95 -10.04 13.36
N ILE A 330 7.84 -8.88 12.69
CA ILE A 330 9.00 -8.06 12.29
C ILE A 330 9.73 -7.52 13.53
N ALA A 331 8.98 -7.01 14.52
CA ALA A 331 9.57 -6.46 15.74
C ALA A 331 10.34 -7.51 16.55
N ALA A 332 9.86 -8.74 16.58
CA ALA A 332 10.49 -9.86 17.30
C ALA A 332 11.75 -10.42 16.63
N LYS A 333 12.07 -10.05 15.38
CA LYS A 333 13.28 -10.46 14.63
C LYS A 333 13.57 -11.97 14.62
N LYS A 334 12.55 -12.84 14.67
CA LYS A 334 12.78 -14.29 14.82
C LYS A 334 13.12 -14.97 13.50
N ASP A 335 12.20 -14.94 12.54
CA ASP A 335 12.38 -15.58 11.23
C ASP A 335 11.57 -14.82 10.17
N TYR A 336 12.19 -14.50 9.04
CA TYR A 336 11.55 -13.81 7.92
C TYR A 336 11.05 -14.75 6.81
N ARG A 337 11.35 -16.05 6.88
CA ARG A 337 10.90 -17.04 5.89
C ARG A 337 9.39 -17.06 5.70
N PRO A 338 8.55 -16.91 6.78
CA PRO A 338 7.10 -16.84 6.62
C PRO A 338 6.65 -15.76 5.65
N PHE A 339 7.30 -14.60 5.61
CA PHE A 339 6.93 -13.51 4.71
C PHE A 339 7.13 -13.88 3.23
N ILE A 340 8.18 -14.64 2.93
CA ILE A 340 8.45 -15.14 1.58
C ILE A 340 7.37 -16.16 1.18
N ILE A 341 7.07 -17.12 2.08
CA ILE A 341 6.05 -18.14 1.85
C ILE A 341 4.67 -17.48 1.64
N ILE A 342 4.29 -16.55 2.51
CA ILE A 342 3.05 -15.79 2.39
C ILE A 342 2.99 -15.05 1.07
N GLY A 343 4.07 -14.39 0.68
CA GLY A 343 4.15 -13.67 -0.60
C GLY A 343 3.93 -14.57 -1.81
N ILE A 344 4.57 -15.74 -1.85
CA ILE A 344 4.42 -16.70 -2.95
C ILE A 344 2.99 -17.25 -3.02
N ILE A 345 2.42 -17.65 -1.89
CA ILE A 345 1.03 -18.15 -1.80
C ILE A 345 0.07 -17.05 -2.27
N SER A 346 0.24 -15.84 -1.78
CA SER A 346 -0.56 -14.66 -2.14
C SER A 346 -0.49 -14.36 -3.65
N ALA A 347 0.70 -14.38 -4.24
CA ALA A 347 0.87 -14.12 -5.67
C ALA A 347 0.20 -15.19 -6.53
N ALA A 348 0.37 -16.46 -6.18
CA ALA A 348 -0.24 -17.58 -6.90
C ALA A 348 -1.78 -17.57 -6.78
N GLU A 349 -2.28 -17.28 -5.58
CA GLU A 349 -3.69 -17.21 -5.28
C GLU A 349 -4.37 -16.05 -6.06
N VAL A 350 -3.84 -14.82 -5.94
CA VAL A 350 -4.43 -13.65 -6.62
C VAL A 350 -4.54 -13.88 -8.13
N ILE A 351 -3.50 -14.41 -8.77
CA ILE A 351 -3.55 -14.68 -10.20
C ILE A 351 -4.57 -15.79 -10.51
N GLY A 352 -4.51 -16.91 -9.79
CA GLY A 352 -5.39 -18.07 -10.02
C GLY A 352 -6.87 -17.71 -9.82
N VAL A 353 -7.20 -17.05 -8.72
CA VAL A 353 -8.58 -16.65 -8.41
C VAL A 353 -9.08 -15.57 -9.36
N SER A 354 -8.23 -14.57 -9.68
CA SER A 354 -8.58 -13.54 -10.67
C SER A 354 -8.86 -14.14 -12.03
N TYR A 355 -7.98 -15.02 -12.54
CA TYR A 355 -8.16 -15.64 -13.84
C TYR A 355 -9.40 -16.54 -13.91
N TYR A 356 -9.79 -17.16 -12.81
CA TYR A 356 -11.00 -18.00 -12.73
C TYR A 356 -12.29 -17.17 -12.64
N PHE A 357 -12.34 -16.14 -11.78
CA PHE A 357 -13.60 -15.44 -11.48
C PHE A 357 -13.85 -14.23 -12.38
N ILE A 358 -12.82 -13.47 -12.80
CA ILE A 358 -13.02 -12.26 -13.59
C ILE A 358 -13.77 -12.53 -14.91
N PRO A 359 -13.46 -13.57 -15.70
CA PRO A 359 -14.20 -13.86 -16.93
C PRO A 359 -15.67 -14.23 -16.69
N ARG A 360 -16.02 -14.72 -15.49
CA ARG A 360 -17.35 -15.21 -15.14
C ARG A 360 -18.25 -14.15 -14.54
N ILE A 361 -17.72 -13.30 -13.69
CA ILE A 361 -18.49 -12.35 -12.89
C ILE A 361 -17.92 -10.92 -12.92
N GLY A 362 -17.04 -10.64 -13.89
CA GLY A 362 -16.50 -9.30 -14.11
C GLY A 362 -15.65 -8.78 -12.94
N ILE A 363 -15.76 -7.48 -12.65
CA ILE A 363 -15.01 -6.80 -11.59
C ILE A 363 -15.30 -7.33 -10.18
N TYR A 364 -16.44 -7.96 -9.96
CA TYR A 364 -16.73 -8.62 -8.70
C TYR A 364 -15.79 -9.81 -8.47
N GLY A 365 -15.38 -10.49 -9.55
CA GLY A 365 -14.36 -11.53 -9.52
C GLY A 365 -12.98 -11.00 -9.06
N ALA A 366 -12.62 -9.78 -9.47
CA ALA A 366 -11.41 -9.12 -8.98
C ALA A 366 -11.49 -8.81 -7.47
N ALA A 367 -12.66 -8.34 -7.01
CA ALA A 367 -12.88 -8.11 -5.58
C ALA A 367 -12.84 -9.42 -4.77
N ILE A 368 -13.37 -10.52 -5.31
CA ILE A 368 -13.25 -11.85 -4.68
C ILE A 368 -11.77 -12.25 -4.57
N ALA A 369 -10.98 -12.11 -5.64
CA ALA A 369 -9.56 -12.46 -5.61
C ALA A 369 -8.83 -11.66 -4.53
N GLN A 370 -9.05 -10.35 -4.46
CA GLN A 370 -8.43 -9.51 -3.44
C GLN A 370 -8.92 -9.84 -2.03
N ALA A 371 -10.20 -10.15 -1.85
CA ALA A 371 -10.76 -10.56 -0.56
C ALA A 371 -10.15 -11.89 -0.09
N PHE A 372 -10.06 -12.89 -0.97
CA PHE A 372 -9.40 -14.17 -0.67
C PHE A 372 -7.94 -13.96 -0.30
N ASN A 373 -7.21 -13.16 -1.07
CA ASN A 373 -5.81 -12.84 -0.80
C ASN A 373 -5.63 -12.27 0.61
N VAL A 374 -6.41 -11.26 0.95
CA VAL A 374 -6.32 -10.60 2.27
C VAL A 374 -6.70 -11.56 3.39
N ILE A 375 -7.73 -12.39 3.22
CA ILE A 375 -8.15 -13.39 4.23
C ILE A 375 -7.06 -14.44 4.40
N ILE A 376 -6.55 -15.04 3.31
CA ILE A 376 -5.53 -16.08 3.37
C ILE A 376 -4.24 -15.56 3.99
N THR A 377 -3.76 -14.39 3.55
CA THR A 377 -2.54 -13.79 4.11
C THR A 377 -2.70 -13.45 5.59
N SER A 378 -3.88 -12.97 5.99
CA SER A 378 -4.20 -12.67 7.38
C SER A 378 -4.20 -13.93 8.26
N LEU A 379 -4.78 -15.02 7.77
CA LEU A 379 -4.76 -16.31 8.46
C LEU A 379 -3.35 -16.90 8.56
N LEU A 380 -2.54 -16.73 7.52
CA LEU A 380 -1.13 -17.14 7.55
C LEU A 380 -0.33 -16.30 8.55
N TYR A 381 -0.56 -14.99 8.66
CA TYR A 381 0.06 -14.17 9.71
C TYR A 381 -0.36 -14.63 11.11
N LEU A 382 -1.62 -14.96 11.32
CA LEU A 382 -2.09 -15.55 12.57
C LEU A 382 -1.34 -16.84 12.90
N LEU A 383 -1.30 -17.77 11.94
CA LEU A 383 -0.65 -19.06 12.09
C LEU A 383 0.84 -18.93 12.44
N PHE A 384 1.59 -18.18 11.61
CA PHE A 384 3.02 -18.01 11.81
C PHE A 384 3.36 -17.21 13.08
N SER A 385 2.59 -16.17 13.43
CA SER A 385 2.79 -15.42 14.67
C SER A 385 2.57 -16.28 15.92
N HIS A 386 1.61 -17.20 15.86
CA HIS A 386 1.37 -18.17 16.93
C HIS A 386 2.55 -19.16 17.06
N PHE A 387 3.00 -19.76 15.94
CA PHE A 387 4.13 -20.69 15.94
C PHE A 387 5.45 -20.03 16.35
N GLN A 388 5.67 -18.79 15.99
CA GLN A 388 6.84 -18.02 16.44
C GLN A 388 6.74 -17.60 17.93
N GLY A 389 5.62 -17.88 18.61
CA GLY A 389 5.39 -17.47 19.98
C GLY A 389 5.36 -15.96 20.17
N VAL A 390 4.89 -15.22 19.13
CA VAL A 390 4.70 -13.78 19.15
C VAL A 390 3.28 -13.42 19.54
N PHE A 391 2.32 -14.30 19.23
CA PHE A 391 0.91 -14.13 19.53
C PHE A 391 0.36 -15.38 20.25
N LYS A 392 -0.60 -15.19 21.16
CA LYS A 392 -1.22 -16.27 21.93
C LYS A 392 -2.71 -16.33 21.63
N LEU A 393 -3.20 -17.53 21.35
CA LEU A 393 -4.62 -17.79 21.13
C LEU A 393 -5.25 -18.20 22.47
N GLU A 394 -5.81 -17.24 23.17
CA GLU A 394 -6.60 -17.44 24.36
C GLU A 394 -8.11 -17.29 24.05
N ARG A 395 -8.96 -17.47 25.06
CA ARG A 395 -10.42 -17.37 24.90
C ARG A 395 -10.88 -16.05 24.28
N ARG A 396 -10.24 -14.93 24.65
CA ARG A 396 -10.60 -13.58 24.17
C ARG A 396 -10.22 -13.38 22.70
N GLU A 397 -9.04 -13.87 22.30
CA GLU A 397 -8.56 -13.80 20.91
C GLU A 397 -9.39 -14.70 19.99
N ILE A 398 -9.76 -15.90 20.46
CA ILE A 398 -10.65 -16.81 19.73
C ILE A 398 -12.04 -16.17 19.55
N ALA A 399 -12.56 -15.51 20.58
CA ALA A 399 -13.81 -14.76 20.48
C ALA A 399 -13.71 -13.60 19.48
N GLY A 400 -12.58 -12.87 19.48
CA GLY A 400 -12.30 -11.83 18.48
C GLY A 400 -12.26 -12.38 17.06
N LEU A 401 -11.61 -13.52 16.83
CA LEU A 401 -11.59 -14.23 15.56
C LEU A 401 -13.00 -14.65 15.11
N ALA A 402 -13.81 -15.16 16.02
CA ALA A 402 -15.20 -15.49 15.72
C ALA A 402 -15.98 -14.25 15.26
N LEU A 403 -15.83 -13.10 15.94
CA LEU A 403 -16.48 -11.87 15.53
C LEU A 403 -15.97 -11.36 14.16
N ILE A 404 -14.69 -11.54 13.84
CA ILE A 404 -14.16 -11.26 12.49
C ILE A 404 -14.88 -12.11 11.44
N GLY A 405 -15.01 -13.41 11.69
CA GLY A 405 -15.78 -14.31 10.82
C GLY A 405 -17.25 -13.89 10.69
N PHE A 406 -17.91 -13.58 11.80
CA PHE A 406 -19.30 -13.11 11.83
C PHE A 406 -19.51 -11.80 11.08
N SER A 407 -18.52 -10.90 11.05
CA SER A 407 -18.64 -9.62 10.34
C SER A 407 -18.94 -9.78 8.84
N PHE A 408 -18.51 -10.88 8.22
CA PHE A 408 -18.80 -11.17 6.81
C PHE A 408 -20.28 -11.48 6.55
N LEU A 409 -21.04 -11.86 7.58
CA LEU A 409 -22.49 -12.02 7.46
C LEU A 409 -23.22 -10.68 7.26
N ALA A 410 -22.53 -9.55 7.38
CA ALA A 410 -23.05 -8.25 6.97
C ALA A 410 -23.45 -8.20 5.50
N LEU A 411 -22.91 -9.09 4.66
CA LEU A 411 -23.36 -9.31 3.27
C LEU A 411 -24.85 -9.73 3.20
N ILE A 412 -25.40 -10.32 4.26
CA ILE A 412 -26.80 -10.75 4.34
C ILE A 412 -27.65 -9.67 5.01
N ASN A 413 -27.23 -9.23 6.21
CA ASN A 413 -27.95 -8.20 6.98
C ASN A 413 -26.97 -7.42 7.88
N TRP A 414 -26.54 -6.28 7.43
CA TRP A 414 -25.53 -5.47 8.13
C TRP A 414 -26.05 -4.89 9.46
N GLU A 415 -27.33 -4.55 9.57
CA GLU A 415 -27.91 -3.95 10.79
C GLU A 415 -27.85 -4.93 11.95
N VAL A 416 -28.34 -6.16 11.72
CA VAL A 416 -28.31 -7.23 12.72
C VAL A 416 -26.87 -7.57 13.09
N ILE A 417 -25.98 -7.68 12.11
CA ILE A 417 -24.58 -8.05 12.36
C ILE A 417 -23.83 -6.97 13.12
N LEU A 418 -24.10 -5.70 12.88
CA LEU A 418 -23.52 -4.60 13.67
C LEU A 418 -23.90 -4.74 15.15
N ILE A 419 -25.19 -4.99 15.43
CA ILE A 419 -25.68 -5.19 16.79
C ILE A 419 -25.04 -6.43 17.43
N VAL A 420 -24.99 -7.55 16.71
CA VAL A 420 -24.38 -8.81 17.18
C VAL A 420 -22.90 -8.62 17.49
N VAL A 421 -22.15 -7.92 16.64
CA VAL A 421 -20.73 -7.62 16.87
C VAL A 421 -20.54 -6.74 18.10
N LEU A 422 -21.31 -5.67 18.24
CA LEU A 422 -21.22 -4.77 19.41
C LEU A 422 -21.60 -5.48 20.72
N LEU A 423 -22.68 -6.27 20.72
CA LEU A 423 -23.07 -7.11 21.87
C LEU A 423 -22.05 -8.20 22.15
N GLY A 424 -21.47 -8.80 21.10
CA GLY A 424 -20.44 -9.81 21.19
C GLY A 424 -19.21 -9.35 21.95
N PHE A 425 -18.75 -8.13 21.72
CA PHE A 425 -17.62 -7.56 22.48
C PHE A 425 -17.90 -7.55 23.98
N LYS A 426 -19.11 -7.14 24.37
CA LYS A 426 -19.53 -7.08 25.80
C LYS A 426 -19.74 -8.46 26.40
N LEU A 427 -20.52 -9.32 25.74
CA LEU A 427 -20.90 -10.63 26.29
C LEU A 427 -19.69 -11.57 26.39
N LEU A 428 -18.79 -11.53 25.41
CA LEU A 428 -17.60 -12.39 25.38
C LEU A 428 -16.44 -11.81 26.21
N GLY A 429 -16.58 -10.57 26.71
CA GLY A 429 -15.55 -9.91 27.53
C GLY A 429 -14.22 -9.77 26.82
N ILE A 430 -14.25 -9.46 25.52
CA ILE A 430 -13.05 -9.38 24.67
C ILE A 430 -12.13 -8.27 25.15
N ILE A 431 -12.70 -7.14 25.60
CA ILE A 431 -11.96 -5.97 26.08
C ILE A 431 -12.28 -5.71 27.55
N SER A 432 -11.24 -5.46 28.34
CA SER A 432 -11.33 -5.08 29.74
C SER A 432 -11.39 -3.56 29.92
N ASN A 433 -11.93 -3.11 31.07
CA ASN A 433 -11.94 -1.68 31.43
C ASN A 433 -10.52 -1.08 31.52
N GLU A 434 -9.51 -1.89 31.84
CA GLU A 434 -8.11 -1.44 31.86
C GLU A 434 -7.59 -1.14 30.45
N GLU A 435 -7.95 -1.96 29.49
CA GLU A 435 -7.59 -1.74 28.08
C GLU A 435 -8.26 -0.50 27.51
N VAL A 436 -9.50 -0.20 27.91
CA VAL A 436 -10.17 1.06 27.54
C VAL A 436 -9.44 2.26 28.12
N LYS A 437 -8.92 2.22 29.34
CA LYS A 437 -8.07 3.29 29.89
C LYS A 437 -6.80 3.51 29.08
N VAL A 438 -6.19 2.45 28.58
CA VAL A 438 -5.03 2.56 27.69
C VAL A 438 -5.41 3.31 26.41
N ILE A 439 -6.54 2.96 25.78
CA ILE A 439 -7.07 3.64 24.59
C ILE A 439 -7.33 5.13 24.91
N GLU A 440 -7.94 5.41 26.05
CA GLU A 440 -8.24 6.78 26.49
C GLU A 440 -6.98 7.62 26.65
N GLY A 441 -5.87 7.04 27.13
CA GLY A 441 -4.58 7.69 27.26
C GLY A 441 -3.96 8.13 25.92
N PHE A 442 -4.28 7.43 24.83
CA PHE A 442 -3.81 7.76 23.48
C PHE A 442 -4.82 8.62 22.67
N THR A 443 -6.03 8.85 23.20
CA THR A 443 -7.09 9.55 22.47
C THR A 443 -6.98 11.05 22.70
N PRO A 444 -6.96 11.88 21.61
CA PRO A 444 -7.01 13.33 21.73
C PRO A 444 -8.20 13.81 22.56
N TYR A 445 -8.02 14.89 23.31
CA TYR A 445 -9.04 15.44 24.23
C TYR A 445 -10.41 15.65 23.56
N SER A 446 -10.41 16.09 22.30
CA SER A 446 -11.62 16.28 21.48
C SER A 446 -12.43 15.00 21.24
N LEU A 447 -11.78 13.84 21.28
CA LEU A 447 -12.38 12.52 20.99
C LEU A 447 -12.63 11.69 22.26
N LYS A 448 -12.30 12.20 23.46
CA LYS A 448 -12.53 11.50 24.74
C LYS A 448 -14.00 11.15 25.01
N ARG A 449 -14.95 11.84 24.36
CA ARG A 449 -16.36 11.45 24.46
C ARG A 449 -16.64 10.09 23.81
N ILE A 450 -15.88 9.74 22.78
CA ILE A 450 -16.02 8.44 22.08
C ILE A 450 -15.51 7.31 22.98
N THR A 451 -14.47 7.54 23.80
CA THR A 451 -13.97 6.51 24.71
C THR A 451 -14.97 6.13 25.80
N ARG A 452 -15.91 7.03 26.16
CA ARG A 452 -17.01 6.68 27.08
C ARG A 452 -17.92 5.61 26.51
N ILE A 453 -18.11 5.55 25.19
CA ILE A 453 -18.91 4.50 24.54
C ILE A 453 -18.16 3.16 24.66
N LEU A 454 -16.84 3.17 24.65
CA LEU A 454 -16.02 1.96 24.79
C LEU A 454 -16.21 1.31 26.18
N TYR A 455 -16.41 2.11 27.24
CA TYR A 455 -16.72 1.59 28.58
C TYR A 455 -18.09 0.88 28.67
N LEU A 456 -19.03 1.23 27.76
CA LEU A 456 -20.32 0.51 27.70
C LEU A 456 -20.17 -0.88 27.08
N ILE A 457 -19.12 -1.09 26.29
CA ILE A 457 -18.83 -2.32 25.52
C ILE A 457 -17.79 -3.18 26.27
N ALA A 458 -16.93 -2.57 27.07
CA ALA A 458 -15.95 -3.27 27.91
C ALA A 458 -16.62 -3.95 29.11
N ARG A 459 -15.95 -4.99 29.63
CA ARG A 459 -16.37 -5.74 30.82
C ARG A 459 -15.31 -5.61 31.93
#